data_5a8e23918d4371e4c8bacba071fa78f3
#
_entry.id   5a8e23918d4371e4c8bacba071fa78f3
#
_cell.length_a   1.000
_cell.length_b   1.000
_cell.length_c   1.000
_cell.angle_alpha   90.00
_cell.angle_beta   90.00
_cell.angle_gamma   90.00
#
_symmetry.space_group_name_H-M   'P 1'
#
loop_
_entity.id
_entity.type
_entity.pdbx_description
1 polymer ?
#
loop_
_entity_poly.entity_id
_entity_poly.type
_entity_poly.pdbx_seq_one_letter_code
_entity_poly.pdbx_strand_id
1 'polypeptide(L)'
;MKITHVILTLFASMLVVSCGNGKQATITEEPALKDVFGDKFLVGVAVNVRQSSEVDTASVKIIKKHFNSIVAEDCMKSANIHPEEDRYNFEQADQFVKFGQENNMAIIGHCLIWHSQLAPWFCVDQKGNNVSAEVLKQRMKDHITTIVTRYKGKIKGWDVVNEAIEEDGSYRKTKFYEILGEEYIPLAFQYAHEADPDAELYYNDYGMNVPGRRDAVVKLVNSLKAKGLRIDAVGMQGHMGMDYPTIEDFEASMLAFAETGVKVMITEWDMSALPTVKRSANISDTVTFRKAMNPYPEALPDSVSAVWNARMKAFFNLFLKHADIVERVTAWGVSDGDSWKNNFPVRGRKEYPLLFDRNYEMKPFLKELINENKTTENQPK
;
A
#
# COMPACT_ATOMS: atom_id res chain seq x y z
N MET A 1 -56.00 -19.15 70.41
CA MET A 1 -55.39 -18.42 69.33
C MET A 1 -54.54 -17.30 69.91
N LYS A 2 -53.23 -17.49 69.99
CA LYS A 2 -52.29 -16.49 70.50
C LYS A 2 -51.39 -16.04 69.36
N ILE A 3 -51.47 -14.76 69.01
CA ILE A 3 -50.66 -14.12 68.01
C ILE A 3 -49.42 -13.59 68.77
N THR A 4 -48.27 -14.12 68.37
CA THR A 4 -46.97 -13.72 68.90
C THR A 4 -46.35 -12.69 67.91
N HIS A 5 -46.14 -11.47 68.43
CA HIS A 5 -45.44 -10.42 67.66
C HIS A 5 -43.94 -10.62 67.82
N VAL A 6 -43.24 -10.73 66.69
CA VAL A 6 -41.79 -10.68 66.66
C VAL A 6 -41.36 -9.28 66.22
N ILE A 7 -40.66 -8.60 67.15
CA ILE A 7 -40.05 -7.28 66.93
C ILE A 7 -38.71 -7.50 66.28
N LEU A 8 -38.58 -7.00 65.03
CA LEU A 8 -37.33 -7.02 64.25
C LEU A 8 -36.57 -5.71 64.50
N THR A 9 -35.47 -5.79 65.22
CA THR A 9 -34.57 -4.66 65.48
C THR A 9 -33.65 -4.45 64.33
N LEU A 10 -33.79 -3.32 63.63
CA LEU A 10 -32.84 -2.92 62.53
C LEU A 10 -31.57 -2.33 63.16
N PHE A 11 -30.45 -2.97 62.96
CA PHE A 11 -29.14 -2.37 63.19
C PHE A 11 -28.75 -1.58 61.93
N ALA A 12 -28.69 -0.26 62.03
CA ALA A 12 -28.15 0.60 60.97
C ALA A 12 -26.62 0.66 61.10
N SER A 13 -25.93 -0.04 60.20
CA SER A 13 -24.48 0.07 60.08
C SER A 13 -24.16 1.29 59.21
N MET A 14 -23.60 2.34 59.76
CA MET A 14 -23.02 3.45 59.02
C MET A 14 -21.73 2.99 58.31
N LEU A 15 -21.80 2.83 57.01
CA LEU A 15 -20.63 2.71 56.14
C LEU A 15 -20.04 4.11 55.90
N VAL A 16 -18.90 4.39 56.49
CA VAL A 16 -18.08 5.56 56.17
C VAL A 16 -17.44 5.31 54.83
N VAL A 17 -17.98 5.93 53.77
CA VAL A 17 -17.33 5.95 52.44
C VAL A 17 -16.20 6.96 52.51
N SER A 18 -14.97 6.44 52.63
CA SER A 18 -13.75 7.24 52.43
C SER A 18 -13.66 7.59 50.96
N CYS A 19 -13.91 8.86 50.59
CA CYS A 19 -13.60 9.40 49.24
C CYS A 19 -12.09 9.50 49.08
N GLY A 20 -11.46 8.40 48.63
CA GLY A 20 -10.14 8.45 48.06
C GLY A 20 -10.23 9.06 46.68
N ASN A 21 -9.61 10.23 46.44
CA ASN A 21 -9.37 10.82 45.13
C ASN A 21 -8.40 9.94 44.33
N GLY A 22 -8.86 8.79 43.87
CA GLY A 22 -8.21 8.03 42.82
C GLY A 22 -8.42 8.80 41.53
N LYS A 23 -7.38 9.46 41.03
CA LYS A 23 -7.33 9.88 39.63
C LYS A 23 -7.56 8.62 38.80
N GLN A 24 -8.76 8.47 38.30
CA GLN A 24 -9.06 7.49 37.27
C GLN A 24 -8.14 7.86 36.10
N ALA A 25 -7.10 7.06 35.89
CA ALA A 25 -6.28 7.18 34.67
C ALA A 25 -7.24 6.98 33.50
N THR A 26 -7.61 8.06 32.87
CA THR A 26 -8.27 8.03 31.56
C THR A 26 -7.30 7.29 30.66
N ILE A 27 -7.63 6.06 30.28
CA ILE A 27 -6.96 5.34 29.21
C ILE A 27 -7.28 6.18 27.96
N THR A 28 -6.42 7.14 27.65
CA THR A 28 -6.52 7.87 26.38
C THR A 28 -6.19 6.88 25.30
N GLU A 29 -7.20 6.53 24.51
CA GLU A 29 -7.01 5.67 23.36
C GLU A 29 -5.95 6.27 22.41
N GLU A 30 -5.03 5.43 21.94
CA GLU A 30 -3.95 5.87 21.04
C GLU A 30 -4.58 6.44 19.75
N PRO A 31 -4.21 7.67 19.30
CA PRO A 31 -4.84 8.29 18.16
C PRO A 31 -4.61 7.50 16.87
N ALA A 32 -5.52 7.66 15.93
CA ALA A 32 -5.39 7.04 14.64
C ALA A 32 -4.35 7.76 13.78
N LEU A 33 -3.60 7.02 12.95
CA LEU A 33 -2.61 7.60 12.03
C LEU A 33 -3.25 8.61 11.07
N LYS A 34 -4.44 8.30 10.55
CA LYS A 34 -5.19 9.19 9.66
C LYS A 34 -5.62 10.50 10.32
N ASP A 35 -5.81 10.51 11.64
CA ASP A 35 -6.20 11.71 12.37
C ASP A 35 -4.99 12.62 12.65
N VAL A 36 -3.79 12.03 12.77
CA VAL A 36 -2.54 12.76 13.05
C VAL A 36 -1.88 13.26 11.76
N PHE A 37 -1.93 12.48 10.69
CA PHE A 37 -1.20 12.75 9.45
C PHE A 37 -2.08 13.00 8.23
N GLY A 38 -3.40 12.87 8.36
CA GLY A 38 -4.33 12.97 7.23
C GLY A 38 -4.46 14.37 6.62
N ASP A 39 -4.00 15.41 7.31
CA ASP A 39 -3.86 16.78 6.80
C ASP A 39 -2.58 16.99 5.95
N LYS A 40 -1.63 16.06 6.01
CA LYS A 40 -0.37 16.08 5.27
C LYS A 40 -0.47 15.29 3.97
N PHE A 41 -0.97 14.06 4.06
CA PHE A 41 -1.14 13.14 2.93
C PHE A 41 -2.14 12.03 3.30
N LEU A 42 -2.65 11.31 2.31
CA LEU A 42 -3.46 10.12 2.57
C LEU A 42 -2.61 9.02 3.22
N VAL A 43 -3.10 8.49 4.33
CA VAL A 43 -2.49 7.34 5.02
C VAL A 43 -3.15 6.07 4.52
N GLY A 44 -2.41 5.31 3.72
CA GLY A 44 -2.93 4.17 2.99
C GLY A 44 -2.43 2.81 3.47
N VAL A 45 -3.14 1.76 3.08
CA VAL A 45 -2.76 0.37 3.31
C VAL A 45 -3.22 -0.53 2.17
N ALA A 46 -2.39 -1.52 1.78
CA ALA A 46 -2.81 -2.58 0.88
C ALA A 46 -3.74 -3.56 1.62
N VAL A 47 -4.83 -3.94 0.94
CA VAL A 47 -5.90 -4.77 1.51
C VAL A 47 -6.12 -6.00 0.64
N ASN A 48 -6.05 -7.17 1.24
CA ASN A 48 -6.35 -8.44 0.59
C ASN A 48 -7.84 -8.83 0.72
N VAL A 49 -8.23 -9.90 0.03
CA VAL A 49 -9.63 -10.36 -0.02
C VAL A 49 -10.18 -10.75 1.36
N ARG A 50 -9.38 -11.35 2.25
CA ARG A 50 -9.84 -11.73 3.60
C ARG A 50 -10.16 -10.51 4.47
N GLN A 51 -9.43 -9.42 4.23
CA GLN A 51 -9.62 -8.15 4.92
C GLN A 51 -10.82 -7.38 4.36
N SER A 52 -10.92 -7.24 3.02
CA SER A 52 -12.04 -6.56 2.39
C SER A 52 -13.39 -7.29 2.56
N SER A 53 -13.37 -8.61 2.74
CA SER A 53 -14.56 -9.40 3.10
C SER A 53 -14.83 -9.49 4.61
N GLU A 54 -14.05 -8.78 5.42
CA GLU A 54 -14.16 -8.71 6.87
C GLU A 54 -14.00 -10.05 7.63
N VAL A 55 -13.42 -11.07 6.97
CA VAL A 55 -13.10 -12.36 7.58
C VAL A 55 -11.92 -12.23 8.56
N ASP A 56 -10.92 -11.41 8.25
CA ASP A 56 -9.83 -11.08 9.13
C ASP A 56 -10.19 -9.87 10.01
N THR A 57 -10.94 -10.12 11.05
CA THR A 57 -11.48 -9.07 11.93
C THR A 57 -10.41 -8.27 12.69
N ALA A 58 -9.23 -8.85 12.93
CA ALA A 58 -8.13 -8.16 13.62
C ALA A 58 -7.50 -7.10 12.71
N SER A 59 -7.13 -7.46 11.48
CA SER A 59 -6.65 -6.50 10.47
C SER A 59 -7.70 -5.43 10.16
N VAL A 60 -8.98 -5.82 10.04
CA VAL A 60 -10.08 -4.88 9.74
C VAL A 60 -10.21 -3.77 10.79
N LYS A 61 -10.05 -4.09 12.07
CA LYS A 61 -10.06 -3.07 13.15
C LYS A 61 -8.93 -2.05 12.96
N ILE A 62 -7.73 -2.52 12.61
CA ILE A 62 -6.56 -1.66 12.35
C ILE A 62 -6.81 -0.80 11.11
N ILE A 63 -7.29 -1.40 10.01
CA ILE A 63 -7.59 -0.69 8.76
C ILE A 63 -8.58 0.45 9.03
N LYS A 64 -9.72 0.14 9.63
CA LYS A 64 -10.78 1.12 9.90
C LYS A 64 -10.34 2.23 10.85
N LYS A 65 -9.49 1.91 11.83
CA LYS A 65 -9.01 2.88 12.81
C LYS A 65 -7.96 3.82 12.21
N HIS A 66 -6.95 3.29 11.52
CA HIS A 66 -5.71 4.02 11.25
C HIS A 66 -5.60 4.58 9.83
N PHE A 67 -6.36 4.08 8.85
CA PHE A 67 -6.18 4.42 7.44
C PHE A 67 -7.39 5.14 6.84
N ASN A 68 -7.12 6.04 5.88
CA ASN A 68 -8.13 6.75 5.10
C ASN A 68 -7.99 6.49 3.59
N SER A 69 -7.07 5.59 3.19
CA SER A 69 -6.90 5.13 1.82
C SER A 69 -6.59 3.64 1.79
N ILE A 70 -7.07 2.95 0.76
CA ILE A 70 -6.80 1.53 0.52
C ILE A 70 -6.40 1.29 -0.93
N VAL A 71 -5.55 0.28 -1.14
CA VAL A 71 -5.18 -0.24 -2.45
C VAL A 71 -5.44 -1.74 -2.51
N ALA A 72 -5.88 -2.26 -3.66
CA ALA A 72 -6.11 -3.69 -3.84
C ALA A 72 -4.78 -4.44 -3.92
N GLU A 73 -4.50 -5.35 -2.95
CA GLU A 73 -3.27 -6.14 -2.99
C GLU A 73 -3.21 -7.06 -4.22
N ASP A 74 -4.31 -7.76 -4.54
CA ASP A 74 -4.34 -8.77 -5.61
C ASP A 74 -5.59 -8.76 -6.49
N CYS A 75 -6.77 -8.48 -5.94
CA CYS A 75 -8.04 -8.77 -6.60
C CYS A 75 -8.30 -8.00 -7.90
N MET A 76 -7.57 -6.92 -8.16
CA MET A 76 -7.67 -6.13 -9.40
C MET A 76 -6.55 -6.43 -10.41
N LYS A 77 -5.58 -7.29 -10.08
CA LYS A 77 -4.55 -7.71 -11.03
C LYS A 77 -5.18 -8.57 -12.13
N SER A 78 -4.66 -8.46 -13.35
CA SER A 78 -5.26 -9.06 -14.55
C SER A 78 -5.54 -10.56 -14.40
N ALA A 79 -4.63 -11.33 -13.81
CA ALA A 79 -4.83 -12.77 -13.58
C ALA A 79 -6.05 -13.10 -12.72
N ASN A 80 -6.48 -12.18 -11.85
CA ASN A 80 -7.62 -12.38 -10.95
C ASN A 80 -8.91 -11.78 -11.50
N ILE A 81 -8.86 -10.53 -11.97
CA ILE A 81 -10.06 -9.80 -12.40
C ILE A 81 -10.50 -10.14 -13.82
N HIS A 82 -9.55 -10.56 -14.69
CA HIS A 82 -9.80 -10.89 -16.10
C HIS A 82 -9.04 -12.17 -16.52
N PRO A 83 -9.33 -13.31 -15.87
CA PRO A 83 -8.53 -14.53 -16.01
C PRO A 83 -8.62 -15.20 -17.39
N GLU A 84 -9.70 -14.99 -18.13
CA GLU A 84 -9.92 -15.49 -19.49
C GLU A 84 -10.41 -14.36 -20.38
N GLU A 85 -10.12 -14.41 -21.70
CA GLU A 85 -10.39 -13.34 -22.65
C GLU A 85 -11.85 -12.86 -22.63
N ASP A 86 -12.80 -13.78 -22.47
CA ASP A 86 -14.24 -13.49 -22.48
C ASP A 86 -14.85 -13.44 -21.06
N ARG A 87 -14.03 -13.56 -19.99
CA ARG A 87 -14.56 -13.67 -18.63
C ARG A 87 -13.87 -12.74 -17.65
N TYR A 88 -14.67 -11.87 -17.06
CA TYR A 88 -14.30 -11.06 -15.90
C TYR A 88 -14.79 -11.66 -14.60
N ASN A 89 -13.98 -11.54 -13.55
CA ASN A 89 -14.30 -11.96 -12.19
C ASN A 89 -14.27 -10.74 -11.26
N PHE A 90 -15.41 -10.06 -11.18
CA PHE A 90 -15.51 -8.81 -10.41
C PHE A 90 -15.84 -8.99 -8.93
N GLU A 91 -16.23 -10.17 -8.49
CA GLU A 91 -16.76 -10.40 -7.14
C GLU A 91 -15.84 -9.86 -6.03
N GLN A 92 -14.54 -10.21 -6.08
CA GLN A 92 -13.58 -9.76 -5.08
C GLN A 92 -13.26 -8.26 -5.20
N ALA A 93 -13.18 -7.75 -6.41
CA ALA A 93 -12.93 -6.33 -6.65
C ALA A 93 -14.14 -5.47 -6.25
N ASP A 94 -15.37 -5.93 -6.51
CA ASP A 94 -16.61 -5.29 -6.05
C ASP A 94 -16.67 -5.22 -4.51
N GLN A 95 -16.31 -6.34 -3.85
CA GLN A 95 -16.24 -6.39 -2.39
C GLN A 95 -15.20 -5.42 -1.82
N PHE A 96 -14.02 -5.33 -2.44
CA PHE A 96 -12.98 -4.38 -2.06
C PHE A 96 -13.45 -2.93 -2.21
N VAL A 97 -14.06 -2.58 -3.35
CA VAL A 97 -14.58 -1.23 -3.59
C VAL A 97 -15.71 -0.90 -2.60
N LYS A 98 -16.63 -1.84 -2.35
CA LYS A 98 -17.67 -1.68 -1.35
C LYS A 98 -17.11 -1.41 0.03
N PHE A 99 -16.10 -2.19 0.47
CA PHE A 99 -15.43 -2.00 1.76
C PHE A 99 -14.85 -0.58 1.88
N GLY A 100 -14.17 -0.07 0.85
CA GLY A 100 -13.64 1.29 0.84
C GLY A 100 -14.73 2.36 0.94
N GLN A 101 -15.82 2.23 0.17
CA GLN A 101 -16.94 3.16 0.19
C GLN A 101 -17.65 3.18 1.55
N GLU A 102 -17.94 2.02 2.14
CA GLU A 102 -18.62 1.90 3.44
C GLU A 102 -17.78 2.47 4.61
N ASN A 103 -16.47 2.56 4.44
CA ASN A 103 -15.55 3.11 5.44
C ASN A 103 -15.01 4.52 5.08
N ASN A 104 -15.58 5.19 4.07
CA ASN A 104 -15.18 6.53 3.61
C ASN A 104 -13.68 6.64 3.29
N MET A 105 -13.10 5.64 2.64
CA MET A 105 -11.68 5.59 2.28
C MET A 105 -11.48 5.96 0.82
N ALA A 106 -10.39 6.66 0.50
CA ALA A 106 -9.91 6.80 -0.86
C ALA A 106 -9.49 5.42 -1.40
N ILE A 107 -10.02 5.03 -2.54
CA ILE A 107 -9.83 3.70 -3.13
C ILE A 107 -8.90 3.82 -4.33
N ILE A 108 -7.83 3.03 -4.35
CA ILE A 108 -6.84 3.00 -5.42
C ILE A 108 -6.92 1.65 -6.15
N GLY A 109 -7.02 1.72 -7.47
CA GLY A 109 -6.99 0.54 -8.33
C GLY A 109 -5.57 0.12 -8.68
N HIS A 110 -5.19 -1.10 -8.38
CA HIS A 110 -3.87 -1.68 -8.65
C HIS A 110 -4.03 -3.06 -9.30
N CYS A 111 -3.58 -3.21 -10.51
CA CYS A 111 -3.11 -2.28 -11.53
C CYS A 111 -3.71 -2.66 -12.89
N LEU A 112 -3.74 -1.73 -13.84
CA LEU A 112 -4.36 -2.01 -15.14
C LEU A 112 -3.42 -2.81 -16.06
N ILE A 113 -2.18 -2.38 -16.23
CA ILE A 113 -1.18 -3.04 -17.09
C ILE A 113 0.08 -3.35 -16.28
N TRP A 114 0.36 -4.64 -16.14
CA TRP A 114 1.56 -5.16 -15.49
C TRP A 114 1.98 -6.50 -16.10
N HIS A 115 3.29 -6.73 -16.22
CA HIS A 115 3.84 -7.96 -16.83
C HIS A 115 3.82 -9.17 -15.90
N SER A 116 3.79 -8.94 -14.57
CA SER A 116 3.68 -9.99 -13.56
C SER A 116 2.21 -10.21 -13.16
N GLN A 117 1.85 -11.39 -12.69
CA GLN A 117 0.46 -11.77 -12.40
C GLN A 117 -0.52 -11.39 -13.55
N LEU A 118 -0.02 -11.46 -14.79
CA LEU A 118 -0.78 -11.22 -16.01
C LEU A 118 -1.59 -12.47 -16.37
N ALA A 119 -2.82 -12.27 -16.82
CA ALA A 119 -3.65 -13.37 -17.33
C ALA A 119 -2.96 -14.05 -18.54
N PRO A 120 -2.88 -15.39 -18.59
CA PRO A 120 -2.07 -16.11 -19.59
C PRO A 120 -2.42 -15.81 -21.05
N TRP A 121 -3.69 -15.50 -21.32
CA TRP A 121 -4.21 -15.22 -22.66
C TRP A 121 -3.81 -13.84 -23.20
N PHE A 122 -3.44 -12.89 -22.34
CA PHE A 122 -3.44 -11.45 -22.64
C PHE A 122 -2.57 -11.06 -23.84
N CYS A 123 -1.36 -11.59 -23.90
CA CYS A 123 -0.37 -11.27 -24.94
C CYS A 123 -0.12 -12.39 -25.96
N VAL A 124 -0.81 -13.53 -25.83
CA VAL A 124 -0.55 -14.70 -26.68
C VAL A 124 -1.82 -15.25 -27.32
N ASP A 125 -1.65 -15.95 -28.42
CA ASP A 125 -2.69 -16.73 -29.07
C ASP A 125 -2.87 -18.12 -28.40
N GLN A 126 -3.82 -18.91 -28.88
CA GLN A 126 -4.08 -20.27 -28.37
C GLN A 126 -2.89 -21.23 -28.56
N LYS A 127 -1.91 -20.88 -29.39
CA LYS A 127 -0.69 -21.67 -29.63
C LYS A 127 0.49 -21.19 -28.79
N GLY A 128 0.31 -20.11 -28.00
CA GLY A 128 1.34 -19.51 -27.16
C GLY A 128 2.26 -18.52 -27.91
N ASN A 129 1.97 -18.18 -29.16
CA ASN A 129 2.71 -17.16 -29.90
C ASN A 129 2.22 -15.76 -29.51
N ASN A 130 3.08 -14.75 -29.62
CA ASN A 130 2.66 -13.37 -29.45
C ASN A 130 1.54 -13.03 -30.44
N VAL A 131 0.51 -12.34 -29.96
CA VAL A 131 -0.55 -11.81 -30.83
C VAL A 131 -0.05 -10.63 -31.67
N SER A 132 -0.81 -10.23 -32.70
CA SER A 132 -0.49 -9.02 -33.48
C SER A 132 -0.63 -7.75 -32.62
N ALA A 133 0.01 -6.66 -33.06
CA ALA A 133 -0.10 -5.35 -32.40
C ALA A 133 -1.56 -4.88 -32.30
N GLU A 134 -2.36 -5.07 -33.35
CA GLU A 134 -3.77 -4.68 -33.39
C GLU A 134 -4.58 -5.46 -32.37
N VAL A 135 -4.37 -6.77 -32.25
CA VAL A 135 -5.05 -7.61 -31.27
C VAL A 135 -4.69 -7.19 -29.85
N LEU A 136 -3.40 -6.94 -29.58
CA LEU A 136 -3.00 -6.50 -28.23
C LEU A 136 -3.55 -5.12 -27.88
N LYS A 137 -3.55 -4.16 -28.82
CA LYS A 137 -4.16 -2.83 -28.62
C LYS A 137 -5.65 -2.97 -28.27
N GLN A 138 -6.38 -3.83 -28.98
CA GLN A 138 -7.80 -4.05 -28.70
C GLN A 138 -8.01 -4.70 -27.33
N ARG A 139 -7.24 -5.76 -26.99
CA ARG A 139 -7.30 -6.41 -25.68
C ARG A 139 -7.00 -5.46 -24.52
N MET A 140 -5.99 -4.61 -24.67
CA MET A 140 -5.67 -3.57 -23.69
C MET A 140 -6.83 -2.58 -23.54
N LYS A 141 -7.39 -2.13 -24.65
CA LYS A 141 -8.52 -1.18 -24.65
C LYS A 141 -9.73 -1.78 -23.95
N ASP A 142 -10.12 -3.01 -24.30
CA ASP A 142 -11.28 -3.68 -23.71
C ASP A 142 -11.10 -3.93 -22.22
N HIS A 143 -9.93 -4.41 -21.81
CA HIS A 143 -9.57 -4.64 -20.43
C HIS A 143 -9.67 -3.36 -19.59
N ILE A 144 -8.96 -2.31 -20.01
CA ILE A 144 -8.90 -1.05 -19.29
C ILE A 144 -10.29 -0.38 -19.26
N THR A 145 -10.96 -0.27 -20.40
CA THR A 145 -12.27 0.39 -20.48
C THR A 145 -13.30 -0.33 -19.62
N THR A 146 -13.36 -1.65 -19.67
CA THR A 146 -14.33 -2.43 -18.90
C THR A 146 -14.13 -2.24 -17.39
N ILE A 147 -12.89 -2.35 -16.91
CA ILE A 147 -12.58 -2.24 -15.48
C ILE A 147 -12.78 -0.82 -14.98
N VAL A 148 -12.20 0.17 -15.68
CA VAL A 148 -12.26 1.58 -15.25
C VAL A 148 -13.70 2.09 -15.29
N THR A 149 -14.48 1.79 -16.34
CA THR A 149 -15.88 2.17 -16.43
C THR A 149 -16.74 1.56 -15.33
N ARG A 150 -16.49 0.29 -14.94
CA ARG A 150 -17.23 -0.36 -13.84
C ARG A 150 -17.09 0.39 -12.52
N TYR A 151 -15.93 0.95 -12.26
CA TYR A 151 -15.61 1.62 -11.00
C TYR A 151 -15.56 3.15 -11.11
N LYS A 152 -16.03 3.70 -12.22
CA LYS A 152 -16.10 5.15 -12.46
C LYS A 152 -16.79 5.88 -11.30
N GLY A 153 -16.13 6.93 -10.80
CA GLY A 153 -16.59 7.73 -9.66
C GLY A 153 -16.51 7.04 -8.30
N LYS A 154 -15.93 5.81 -8.22
CA LYS A 154 -15.73 5.08 -6.96
C LYS A 154 -14.24 4.94 -6.63
N ILE A 155 -13.40 4.81 -7.63
CA ILE A 155 -11.94 4.74 -7.49
C ILE A 155 -11.36 6.13 -7.70
N LYS A 156 -10.53 6.58 -6.75
CA LYS A 156 -9.84 7.88 -6.81
C LYS A 156 -8.84 7.92 -7.96
N GLY A 157 -8.10 6.83 -8.16
CA GLY A 157 -7.10 6.77 -9.21
C GLY A 157 -6.54 5.36 -9.42
N TRP A 158 -5.83 5.17 -10.52
CA TRP A 158 -5.33 3.89 -11.01
C TRP A 158 -3.83 3.88 -11.22
N ASP A 159 -3.16 2.84 -10.75
CA ASP A 159 -1.84 2.45 -11.25
C ASP A 159 -2.04 1.91 -12.69
N VAL A 160 -1.87 2.81 -13.66
CA VAL A 160 -2.18 2.50 -15.08
C VAL A 160 -1.17 1.54 -15.66
N VAL A 161 0.12 1.83 -15.45
CA VAL A 161 1.23 0.96 -15.83
C VAL A 161 2.14 0.75 -14.63
N ASN A 162 2.42 -0.51 -14.34
CA ASN A 162 3.29 -0.92 -13.26
C ASN A 162 4.59 -1.55 -13.78
N GLU A 163 5.74 -1.09 -13.27
CA GLU A 163 7.07 -1.70 -13.44
C GLU A 163 7.55 -1.86 -14.90
N ALA A 164 7.49 -0.79 -15.67
CA ALA A 164 7.86 -0.79 -17.09
C ALA A 164 9.35 -0.50 -17.37
N ILE A 165 10.12 0.00 -16.36
CA ILE A 165 11.47 0.50 -16.55
C ILE A 165 12.47 -0.28 -15.70
N GLU A 166 13.61 -0.65 -16.30
CA GLU A 166 14.72 -1.31 -15.63
C GLU A 166 15.62 -0.34 -14.87
N GLU A 167 16.52 -0.85 -14.01
CA GLU A 167 17.42 -0.01 -13.20
C GLU A 167 18.38 0.84 -14.02
N ASP A 168 18.75 0.38 -15.25
CA ASP A 168 19.61 1.11 -16.18
C ASP A 168 18.85 2.18 -16.99
N GLY A 169 17.52 2.31 -16.77
CA GLY A 169 16.64 3.23 -17.47
C GLY A 169 16.10 2.72 -18.81
N SER A 170 16.43 1.51 -19.22
CA SER A 170 15.84 0.88 -20.41
C SER A 170 14.40 0.41 -20.12
N TYR A 171 13.57 0.32 -21.15
CA TYR A 171 12.25 -0.31 -21.01
C TYR A 171 12.39 -1.82 -20.79
N ARG A 172 11.64 -2.33 -19.83
CA ARG A 172 11.56 -3.76 -19.53
C ARG A 172 11.03 -4.52 -20.75
N LYS A 173 11.74 -5.57 -21.16
CA LYS A 173 11.39 -6.40 -22.31
C LYS A 173 10.25 -7.37 -21.98
N THR A 174 9.10 -6.79 -21.62
CA THR A 174 7.85 -7.52 -21.39
C THR A 174 7.19 -7.88 -22.72
N LYS A 175 6.20 -8.78 -22.71
CA LYS A 175 5.43 -9.07 -23.94
C LYS A 175 4.69 -7.85 -24.48
N PHE A 176 4.26 -6.92 -23.64
CA PHE A 176 3.71 -5.64 -24.10
C PHE A 176 4.74 -4.86 -24.92
N TYR A 177 5.97 -4.77 -24.40
CA TYR A 177 7.05 -4.09 -25.11
C TYR A 177 7.50 -4.82 -26.38
N GLU A 178 7.59 -6.16 -26.34
CA GLU A 178 7.97 -6.97 -27.50
C GLU A 178 7.02 -6.78 -28.69
N ILE A 179 5.72 -6.60 -28.40
CA ILE A 179 4.67 -6.48 -29.42
C ILE A 179 4.44 -5.02 -29.85
N LEU A 180 4.42 -4.08 -28.91
CA LEU A 180 4.02 -2.67 -29.15
C LEU A 180 5.16 -1.67 -28.99
N GLY A 181 6.36 -2.10 -28.54
CA GLY A 181 7.40 -1.16 -28.16
C GLY A 181 6.94 -0.25 -27.01
N GLU A 182 7.43 0.99 -27.00
CA GLU A 182 7.07 1.99 -25.99
C GLU A 182 5.60 2.47 -26.07
N GLU A 183 4.93 2.20 -27.21
CA GLU A 183 3.59 2.72 -27.48
C GLU A 183 2.53 2.18 -26.51
N TYR A 184 2.74 1.00 -25.92
CA TYR A 184 1.76 0.42 -25.00
C TYR A 184 1.48 1.30 -23.77
N ILE A 185 2.49 2.08 -23.31
CA ILE A 185 2.32 2.94 -22.12
C ILE A 185 1.38 4.12 -22.43
N PRO A 186 1.64 4.99 -23.44
CA PRO A 186 0.71 6.07 -23.75
C PRO A 186 -0.68 5.57 -24.14
N LEU A 187 -0.81 4.42 -24.81
CA LEU A 187 -2.12 3.81 -25.09
C LEU A 187 -2.87 3.44 -23.81
N ALA A 188 -2.20 2.85 -22.82
CA ALA A 188 -2.83 2.51 -21.54
C ALA A 188 -3.37 3.75 -20.81
N PHE A 189 -2.57 4.83 -20.76
CA PHE A 189 -2.99 6.11 -20.16
C PHE A 189 -4.15 6.74 -20.92
N GLN A 190 -4.12 6.71 -22.26
CA GLN A 190 -5.21 7.19 -23.10
C GLN A 190 -6.52 6.43 -22.82
N TYR A 191 -6.50 5.10 -22.83
CA TYR A 191 -7.69 4.27 -22.61
C TYR A 191 -8.26 4.45 -21.20
N ALA A 192 -7.40 4.59 -20.19
CA ALA A 192 -7.85 4.84 -18.82
C ALA A 192 -8.53 6.21 -18.70
N HIS A 193 -7.95 7.26 -19.29
CA HIS A 193 -8.53 8.60 -19.30
C HIS A 193 -9.86 8.66 -20.08
N GLU A 194 -9.94 8.00 -21.25
CA GLU A 194 -11.17 7.92 -22.04
C GLU A 194 -12.30 7.23 -21.26
N ALA A 195 -11.98 6.20 -20.45
CA ALA A 195 -12.97 5.45 -19.67
C ALA A 195 -13.48 6.24 -18.45
N ASP A 196 -12.59 6.91 -17.71
CA ASP A 196 -12.92 7.79 -16.60
C ASP A 196 -12.03 9.04 -16.60
N PRO A 197 -12.52 10.16 -17.18
CA PRO A 197 -11.76 11.42 -17.21
C PRO A 197 -11.48 12.05 -15.84
N ASP A 198 -12.23 11.66 -14.81
CA ASP A 198 -12.12 12.24 -13.46
C ASP A 198 -11.14 11.47 -12.58
N ALA A 199 -10.90 10.17 -12.85
CA ALA A 199 -9.94 9.37 -12.11
C ALA A 199 -8.51 9.86 -12.32
N GLU A 200 -7.73 9.86 -11.25
CA GLU A 200 -6.29 10.15 -11.33
C GLU A 200 -5.54 8.97 -11.96
N LEU A 201 -4.46 9.25 -12.70
CA LEU A 201 -3.68 8.25 -13.44
C LEU A 201 -2.22 8.26 -12.99
N TYR A 202 -1.68 7.10 -12.65
CA TYR A 202 -0.37 6.94 -12.04
C TYR A 202 0.54 5.99 -12.84
N TYR A 203 1.82 6.29 -12.82
CA TYR A 203 2.88 5.32 -13.12
C TYR A 203 3.49 4.84 -11.81
N ASN A 204 3.64 3.53 -11.61
CA ASN A 204 4.15 2.94 -10.38
C ASN A 204 5.35 2.01 -10.65
N ASP A 205 6.42 2.12 -9.84
CA ASP A 205 7.59 1.22 -9.98
C ASP A 205 8.37 1.12 -8.65
N TYR A 206 9.18 0.05 -8.53
CA TYR A 206 10.13 -0.13 -7.43
C TYR A 206 11.50 0.45 -7.78
N GLY A 207 12.42 0.52 -6.80
CA GLY A 207 13.80 0.97 -7.03
C GLY A 207 13.93 2.35 -7.68
N MET A 208 12.94 3.21 -7.49
CA MET A 208 12.86 4.56 -8.07
C MET A 208 13.97 5.50 -7.61
N ASN A 209 14.69 5.14 -6.53
CA ASN A 209 15.88 5.83 -6.06
C ASN A 209 17.11 5.64 -6.95
N VAL A 210 17.11 4.63 -7.85
CA VAL A 210 18.23 4.37 -8.77
C VAL A 210 18.24 5.42 -9.89
N PRO A 211 19.36 6.13 -10.12
CA PRO A 211 19.41 7.25 -11.07
C PRO A 211 18.93 6.91 -12.49
N GLY A 212 19.32 5.76 -13.03
CA GLY A 212 18.90 5.35 -14.38
C GLY A 212 17.39 5.23 -14.49
N ARG A 213 16.73 4.53 -13.54
CA ARG A 213 15.27 4.42 -13.51
C ARG A 213 14.60 5.75 -13.26
N ARG A 214 15.06 6.52 -12.26
CA ARG A 214 14.56 7.87 -11.99
C ARG A 214 14.52 8.74 -13.24
N ASP A 215 15.66 8.87 -13.92
CA ASP A 215 15.81 9.74 -15.08
C ASP A 215 14.95 9.27 -16.27
N ALA A 216 14.77 7.95 -16.43
CA ALA A 216 13.87 7.38 -17.44
C ALA A 216 12.40 7.65 -17.11
N VAL A 217 11.98 7.57 -15.83
CA VAL A 217 10.62 7.91 -15.42
C VAL A 217 10.34 9.41 -15.59
N VAL A 218 11.29 10.30 -15.28
CA VAL A 218 11.17 11.74 -15.60
C VAL A 218 10.93 11.96 -17.10
N LYS A 219 11.67 11.26 -17.97
CA LYS A 219 11.46 11.31 -19.43
C LYS A 219 10.09 10.76 -19.83
N LEU A 220 9.64 9.67 -19.22
CA LEU A 220 8.33 9.07 -19.48
C LEU A 220 7.21 10.07 -19.14
N VAL A 221 7.23 10.67 -17.94
CA VAL A 221 6.24 11.68 -17.52
C VAL A 221 6.19 12.84 -18.52
N ASN A 222 7.35 13.40 -18.86
CA ASN A 222 7.44 14.50 -19.83
C ASN A 222 6.94 14.10 -21.22
N SER A 223 7.20 12.87 -21.66
CA SER A 223 6.72 12.34 -22.94
C SER A 223 5.19 12.19 -22.96
N LEU A 224 4.57 11.69 -21.88
CA LEU A 224 3.12 11.59 -21.75
C LEU A 224 2.48 12.98 -21.80
N LYS A 225 3.00 13.95 -21.04
CA LYS A 225 2.53 15.34 -21.06
C LYS A 225 2.68 16.01 -22.43
N ALA A 226 3.82 15.79 -23.11
CA ALA A 226 4.05 16.32 -24.46
C ALA A 226 3.06 15.78 -25.51
N LYS A 227 2.50 14.59 -25.27
CA LYS A 227 1.44 13.98 -26.09
C LYS A 227 0.04 14.44 -25.66
N GLY A 228 -0.09 15.34 -24.69
CA GLY A 228 -1.37 15.78 -24.14
C GLY A 228 -2.09 14.73 -23.28
N LEU A 229 -1.39 13.70 -22.83
CA LEU A 229 -1.95 12.65 -21.99
C LEU A 229 -1.89 13.04 -20.51
N ARG A 230 -2.92 12.66 -19.76
CA ARG A 230 -3.00 12.88 -18.32
C ARG A 230 -2.08 11.90 -17.59
N ILE A 231 -1.28 12.44 -16.68
CA ILE A 231 -0.58 11.72 -15.61
C ILE A 231 -0.56 12.64 -14.39
N ASP A 232 -1.07 12.17 -13.26
CA ASP A 232 -1.27 12.96 -12.06
C ASP A 232 -0.16 12.73 -11.03
N ALA A 233 0.34 11.51 -10.92
CA ALA A 233 1.40 11.18 -9.97
C ALA A 233 2.33 10.06 -10.44
N VAL A 234 3.51 10.02 -9.80
CA VAL A 234 4.46 8.92 -9.86
C VAL A 234 4.46 8.20 -8.51
N GLY A 235 4.23 6.89 -8.54
CA GLY A 235 4.28 6.00 -7.40
C GLY A 235 5.68 5.40 -7.22
N MET A 236 6.32 5.71 -6.10
CA MET A 236 7.53 5.04 -5.63
C MET A 236 7.09 3.91 -4.70
N GLN A 237 7.22 2.64 -5.11
CA GLN A 237 6.73 1.52 -4.28
C GLN A 237 7.27 1.56 -2.85
N GLY A 238 8.57 1.83 -2.68
CA GLY A 238 9.13 1.97 -1.34
C GLY A 238 9.41 0.63 -0.65
N HIS A 239 9.66 -0.44 -1.41
CA HIS A 239 10.19 -1.69 -0.88
C HIS A 239 11.66 -1.53 -0.49
N MET A 240 11.92 -1.40 0.80
CA MET A 240 13.23 -1.02 1.34
C MET A 240 13.89 -2.15 2.11
N GLY A 241 15.19 -1.99 2.38
CA GLY A 241 15.97 -2.80 3.30
C GLY A 241 16.69 -1.94 4.34
N MET A 242 17.43 -2.59 5.23
CA MET A 242 18.17 -1.91 6.29
C MET A 242 19.30 -1.02 5.76
N ASP A 243 19.81 -1.29 4.57
CA ASP A 243 20.97 -0.67 3.95
C ASP A 243 20.67 0.04 2.62
N TYR A 244 19.41 -0.01 2.16
CA TYR A 244 18.97 0.66 0.92
C TYR A 244 17.47 1.05 0.99
N PRO A 245 17.05 2.08 0.20
CA PRO A 245 17.88 3.12 -0.42
C PRO A 245 18.51 4.03 0.65
N THR A 246 19.44 4.91 0.28
CA THR A 246 19.80 6.04 1.15
C THR A 246 18.64 7.03 1.23
N ILE A 247 18.57 7.83 2.29
CA ILE A 247 17.57 8.90 2.42
C ILE A 247 17.75 9.91 1.29
N GLU A 248 19.01 10.27 1.00
CA GLU A 248 19.39 11.26 0.01
C GLU A 248 19.01 10.83 -1.41
N ASP A 249 19.26 9.59 -1.80
CA ASP A 249 18.88 9.06 -3.13
C ASP A 249 17.36 8.99 -3.29
N PHE A 250 16.66 8.64 -2.22
CA PHE A 250 15.19 8.60 -2.24
C PHE A 250 14.61 10.01 -2.36
N GLU A 251 15.10 10.95 -1.56
CA GLU A 251 14.71 12.36 -1.60
C GLU A 251 14.99 12.98 -2.97
N ALA A 252 16.18 12.76 -3.52
CA ALA A 252 16.55 13.27 -4.86
C ALA A 252 15.56 12.81 -5.94
N SER A 253 15.07 11.57 -5.83
CA SER A 253 14.09 11.05 -6.78
C SER A 253 12.69 11.63 -6.57
N MET A 254 12.25 11.80 -5.31
CA MET A 254 10.98 12.48 -5.01
C MET A 254 10.96 13.88 -5.62
N LEU A 255 12.04 14.65 -5.44
CA LEU A 255 12.16 16.02 -5.97
C LEU A 255 12.19 16.02 -7.50
N ALA A 256 12.95 15.12 -8.13
CA ALA A 256 13.03 15.04 -9.59
C ALA A 256 11.65 14.72 -10.23
N PHE A 257 10.84 13.87 -9.61
CA PHE A 257 9.47 13.59 -10.08
C PHE A 257 8.56 14.80 -9.88
N ALA A 258 8.61 15.45 -8.73
CA ALA A 258 7.84 16.67 -8.45
C ALA A 258 8.16 17.82 -9.40
N GLU A 259 9.43 17.98 -9.82
CA GLU A 259 9.85 18.99 -10.81
C GLU A 259 9.16 18.81 -12.17
N THR A 260 8.70 17.60 -12.51
CA THR A 260 7.89 17.39 -13.72
C THR A 260 6.47 17.94 -13.58
N GLY A 261 6.09 18.43 -12.40
CA GLY A 261 4.74 18.96 -12.10
C GLY A 261 3.69 17.89 -11.87
N VAL A 262 4.08 16.69 -11.41
CA VAL A 262 3.19 15.64 -10.90
C VAL A 262 3.37 15.48 -9.40
N LYS A 263 2.40 14.85 -8.73
CA LYS A 263 2.55 14.46 -7.33
C LYS A 263 3.41 13.21 -7.21
N VAL A 264 3.94 13.00 -6.00
CA VAL A 264 4.70 11.80 -5.63
C VAL A 264 3.87 11.00 -4.62
N MET A 265 3.90 9.68 -4.75
CA MET A 265 3.26 8.77 -3.79
C MET A 265 4.26 7.72 -3.36
N ILE A 266 4.18 7.33 -2.09
CA ILE A 266 4.84 6.13 -1.58
C ILE A 266 3.76 5.04 -1.54
N THR A 267 3.84 4.09 -2.47
CA THR A 267 2.66 3.28 -2.83
C THR A 267 2.63 1.91 -2.17
N GLU A 268 3.78 1.36 -1.75
CA GLU A 268 3.91 -0.01 -1.28
C GLU A 268 4.94 -0.13 -0.15
N TRP A 269 4.94 0.86 0.76
CA TRP A 269 6.00 1.00 1.75
C TRP A 269 6.07 -0.19 2.70
N ASP A 270 7.23 -0.82 2.68
CA ASP A 270 7.67 -1.83 3.63
C ASP A 270 9.20 -1.82 3.75
N MET A 271 9.74 -2.27 4.88
CA MET A 271 11.18 -2.33 5.09
C MET A 271 11.60 -3.69 5.64
N SER A 272 12.29 -4.46 4.81
CA SER A 272 12.86 -5.76 5.23
C SER A 272 13.86 -5.56 6.34
N ALA A 273 13.68 -6.26 7.48
CA ALA A 273 14.63 -6.28 8.57
C ALA A 273 15.71 -7.36 8.38
N LEU A 274 15.50 -8.24 7.40
CA LEU A 274 16.40 -9.37 7.11
C LEU A 274 17.26 -9.07 5.89
N PRO A 275 18.44 -9.73 5.76
CA PRO A 275 19.33 -9.55 4.61
C PRO A 275 18.62 -9.83 3.28
N THR A 276 18.90 -9.00 2.28
CA THR A 276 18.42 -9.21 0.91
C THR A 276 19.01 -10.48 0.34
N VAL A 277 18.15 -11.38 -0.16
CA VAL A 277 18.57 -12.68 -0.71
C VAL A 277 18.64 -12.65 -2.24
N LYS A 278 17.63 -12.05 -2.88
CA LYS A 278 17.52 -11.93 -4.32
C LYS A 278 16.61 -10.74 -4.65
N ARG A 279 16.94 -10.02 -5.71
CA ARG A 279 16.04 -9.02 -6.32
C ARG A 279 15.47 -9.61 -7.61
N SER A 280 14.17 -9.57 -7.80
CA SER A 280 13.50 -10.01 -9.02
C SER A 280 12.24 -9.18 -9.23
N ALA A 281 11.96 -8.86 -10.49
CA ALA A 281 10.73 -8.21 -10.93
C ALA A 281 9.54 -9.19 -11.06
N ASN A 282 9.79 -10.49 -10.93
CA ASN A 282 8.77 -11.51 -11.07
C ASN A 282 8.53 -12.22 -9.73
N ILE A 283 7.34 -12.05 -9.18
CA ILE A 283 6.94 -12.61 -7.88
C ILE A 283 6.95 -14.16 -7.86
N SER A 284 6.94 -14.82 -9.01
CA SER A 284 7.07 -16.28 -9.08
C SER A 284 8.51 -16.77 -8.88
N ASP A 285 9.49 -15.88 -8.96
CA ASP A 285 10.92 -16.19 -8.81
C ASP A 285 11.30 -16.41 -7.36
N THR A 286 11.04 -17.59 -6.83
CA THR A 286 11.38 -17.94 -5.44
C THR A 286 12.78 -18.52 -5.31
N VAL A 287 13.35 -18.37 -4.12
CA VAL A 287 14.66 -18.93 -3.72
C VAL A 287 14.43 -20.04 -2.70
N THR A 288 15.14 -21.14 -2.85
CA THR A 288 15.07 -22.25 -1.90
C THR A 288 15.46 -21.79 -0.50
N PHE A 289 14.61 -22.06 0.47
CA PHE A 289 14.85 -21.71 1.87
C PHE A 289 16.13 -22.33 2.42
N ARG A 290 16.93 -21.51 3.09
CA ARG A 290 18.06 -21.94 3.93
C ARG A 290 17.92 -21.27 5.30
N LYS A 291 18.22 -21.99 6.37
CA LYS A 291 18.12 -21.49 7.76
C LYS A 291 18.81 -20.12 7.97
N ALA A 292 19.95 -19.92 7.32
CA ALA A 292 20.70 -18.65 7.39
C ALA A 292 19.93 -17.44 6.79
N MET A 293 18.91 -17.68 5.96
CA MET A 293 18.08 -16.62 5.37
C MET A 293 16.96 -16.14 6.29
N ASN A 294 16.76 -16.83 7.41
CA ASN A 294 15.78 -16.48 8.45
C ASN A 294 16.49 -16.41 9.81
N PRO A 295 17.39 -15.44 10.01
CA PRO A 295 18.23 -15.35 11.21
C PRO A 295 17.44 -15.09 12.49
N TYR A 296 16.23 -14.55 12.40
CA TYR A 296 15.40 -14.15 13.53
C TYR A 296 14.02 -14.82 13.49
N PRO A 297 13.93 -16.15 13.65
CA PRO A 297 12.67 -16.88 13.47
C PRO A 297 11.64 -16.61 14.57
N GLU A 298 12.05 -16.17 15.75
CA GLU A 298 11.15 -15.88 16.87
C GLU A 298 10.80 -14.40 16.97
N ALA A 299 11.80 -13.54 17.14
CA ALA A 299 11.65 -12.10 17.22
C ALA A 299 12.93 -11.40 16.73
N LEU A 300 12.82 -10.12 16.33
CA LEU A 300 14.00 -9.31 16.08
C LEU A 300 14.76 -9.07 17.39
N PRO A 301 16.11 -9.18 17.39
CA PRO A 301 16.92 -8.69 18.50
C PRO A 301 16.69 -7.19 18.74
N ASP A 302 16.74 -6.74 19.98
CA ASP A 302 16.50 -5.33 20.34
C ASP A 302 17.38 -4.36 19.55
N SER A 303 18.65 -4.70 19.33
CA SER A 303 19.58 -3.87 18.55
C SER A 303 19.16 -3.73 17.08
N VAL A 304 18.65 -4.80 16.46
CA VAL A 304 18.16 -4.77 15.07
C VAL A 304 16.84 -4.02 15.01
N SER A 305 15.95 -4.26 15.96
CA SER A 305 14.68 -3.55 16.10
C SER A 305 14.87 -2.04 16.27
N ALA A 306 15.83 -1.62 17.10
CA ALA A 306 16.14 -0.20 17.30
C ALA A 306 16.61 0.48 15.99
N VAL A 307 17.53 -0.15 15.25
CA VAL A 307 18.02 0.37 13.96
C VAL A 307 16.87 0.42 12.93
N TRP A 308 16.05 -0.63 12.87
CA TRP A 308 14.90 -0.69 11.99
C TRP A 308 13.89 0.45 12.28
N ASN A 309 13.53 0.64 13.55
CA ASN A 309 12.61 1.70 13.95
C ASN A 309 13.17 3.11 13.66
N ALA A 310 14.47 3.33 13.95
CA ALA A 310 15.11 4.61 13.65
C ALA A 310 15.08 4.93 12.14
N ARG A 311 15.32 3.92 11.30
CA ARG A 311 15.31 4.09 9.86
C ARG A 311 13.89 4.33 9.30
N MET A 312 12.89 3.58 9.77
CA MET A 312 11.48 3.80 9.42
C MET A 312 11.04 5.22 9.80
N LYS A 313 11.41 5.67 11.01
CA LYS A 313 11.14 7.04 11.46
C LYS A 313 11.81 8.10 10.56
N ALA A 314 13.05 7.87 10.13
CA ALA A 314 13.77 8.79 9.24
C ALA A 314 13.07 8.93 7.88
N PHE A 315 12.60 7.84 7.28
CA PHE A 315 11.82 7.88 6.03
C PHE A 315 10.47 8.56 6.23
N PHE A 316 9.75 8.26 7.32
CA PHE A 316 8.48 8.93 7.56
C PHE A 316 8.64 10.45 7.75
N ASN A 317 9.69 10.86 8.45
CA ASN A 317 10.04 12.29 8.59
C ASN A 317 10.42 12.92 7.24
N LEU A 318 11.06 12.18 6.33
CA LEU A 318 11.29 12.64 4.96
C LEU A 318 9.96 12.89 4.23
N PHE A 319 8.98 11.99 4.37
CA PHE A 319 7.65 12.17 3.75
C PHE A 319 6.92 13.37 4.35
N LEU A 320 6.98 13.57 5.66
CA LEU A 320 6.42 14.76 6.32
C LEU A 320 7.11 16.07 5.90
N LYS A 321 8.44 16.06 5.73
CA LYS A 321 9.22 17.20 5.23
C LYS A 321 8.73 17.65 3.85
N HIS A 322 8.30 16.73 3.02
CA HIS A 322 7.86 16.97 1.65
C HIS A 322 6.35 16.74 1.45
N ALA A 323 5.54 17.00 2.49
CA ALA A 323 4.10 16.82 2.43
C ALA A 323 3.39 17.70 1.37
N ASP A 324 4.04 18.74 0.89
CA ASP A 324 3.57 19.61 -0.20
C ASP A 324 3.57 18.91 -1.57
N ILE A 325 4.45 17.93 -1.77
CA ILE A 325 4.54 17.12 -3.01
C ILE A 325 4.06 15.69 -2.83
N VAL A 326 4.10 15.14 -1.60
CA VAL A 326 3.64 13.78 -1.29
C VAL A 326 2.13 13.77 -1.10
N GLU A 327 1.42 13.02 -1.93
CA GLU A 327 -0.05 12.92 -1.84
C GLU A 327 -0.51 11.75 -0.98
N ARG A 328 0.25 10.65 -0.95
CA ARG A 328 -0.14 9.41 -0.27
C ARG A 328 1.07 8.61 0.21
N VAL A 329 0.96 8.05 1.41
CA VAL A 329 1.89 7.05 1.95
C VAL A 329 1.12 5.80 2.29
N THR A 330 1.41 4.70 1.60
CA THR A 330 0.69 3.42 1.71
C THR A 330 1.61 2.31 2.18
N ALA A 331 1.28 1.67 3.29
CA ALA A 331 1.95 0.44 3.72
C ALA A 331 1.48 -0.77 2.89
N TRP A 332 2.41 -1.64 2.46
CA TRP A 332 2.06 -2.81 1.65
C TRP A 332 1.67 -4.00 2.52
N GLY A 333 0.58 -3.84 3.27
CA GLY A 333 -0.01 -4.79 4.18
C GLY A 333 -0.26 -4.22 5.56
N VAL A 334 -1.07 -4.90 6.36
CA VAL A 334 -1.52 -4.42 7.68
C VAL A 334 -0.50 -4.78 8.76
N SER A 335 -0.15 -6.06 8.89
CA SER A 335 0.73 -6.56 9.95
C SER A 335 1.84 -7.44 9.40
N ASP A 336 2.93 -7.56 10.15
CA ASP A 336 4.05 -8.44 9.81
C ASP A 336 3.60 -9.90 9.54
N GLY A 337 2.46 -10.30 10.11
CA GLY A 337 1.88 -11.63 9.91
C GLY A 337 1.42 -11.90 8.49
N ASP A 338 0.87 -10.88 7.84
CA ASP A 338 0.27 -10.97 6.50
C ASP A 338 1.20 -10.48 5.38
N SER A 339 2.42 -10.04 5.71
CA SER A 339 3.33 -9.52 4.69
C SER A 339 3.67 -10.55 3.62
N TRP A 340 3.59 -10.13 2.35
CA TRP A 340 4.05 -10.91 1.19
C TRP A 340 5.51 -11.36 1.33
N LYS A 341 6.34 -10.59 2.03
CA LYS A 341 7.76 -10.89 2.29
C LYS A 341 7.99 -12.15 3.14
N ASN A 342 6.97 -12.65 3.82
CA ASN A 342 7.04 -13.95 4.48
C ASN A 342 7.18 -15.12 3.50
N ASN A 343 6.80 -14.91 2.22
CA ASN A 343 6.77 -15.94 1.20
C ASN A 343 7.59 -15.60 -0.06
N PHE A 344 8.05 -14.36 -0.20
CA PHE A 344 8.86 -13.91 -1.32
C PHE A 344 10.08 -13.08 -0.85
N PRO A 345 11.26 -13.25 -1.44
CA PRO A 345 11.63 -14.27 -2.42
C PRO A 345 11.85 -15.66 -1.81
N VAL A 346 11.75 -15.80 -0.49
CA VAL A 346 11.98 -17.04 0.24
C VAL A 346 10.71 -17.45 0.98
N ARG A 347 10.09 -18.54 0.57
CA ARG A 347 8.87 -19.05 1.21
C ARG A 347 9.13 -19.52 2.64
N GLY A 348 8.28 -19.10 3.58
CA GLY A 348 8.37 -19.45 5.00
C GLY A 348 9.41 -18.66 5.79
N ARG A 349 9.91 -17.55 5.24
CA ARG A 349 10.75 -16.59 5.93
C ARG A 349 9.91 -15.71 6.86
N LYS A 350 10.36 -15.48 8.08
CA LYS A 350 9.62 -14.63 9.04
C LYS A 350 10.14 -13.21 8.98
N GLU A 351 9.47 -12.34 8.24
CA GLU A 351 9.83 -10.93 8.05
C GLU A 351 9.10 -9.98 9.02
N TYR A 352 9.63 -8.77 9.17
CA TYR A 352 9.15 -7.76 10.12
C TYR A 352 9.00 -6.38 9.46
N PRO A 353 8.36 -6.26 8.27
CA PRO A 353 8.54 -5.09 7.42
C PRO A 353 7.51 -3.98 7.62
N LEU A 354 6.40 -4.23 8.34
CA LEU A 354 5.21 -3.38 8.34
C LEU A 354 5.07 -2.50 9.58
N LEU A 355 4.02 -1.69 9.60
CA LEU A 355 3.74 -0.69 10.65
C LEU A 355 3.26 -1.32 11.97
N PHE A 356 2.58 -2.47 11.86
CA PHE A 356 2.09 -3.25 13.00
C PHE A 356 2.78 -4.61 13.04
N ASP A 357 3.05 -5.07 14.23
CA ASP A 357 3.68 -6.39 14.43
C ASP A 357 2.67 -7.55 14.23
N ARG A 358 3.11 -8.80 14.46
CA ARG A 358 2.25 -9.98 14.33
C ARG A 358 1.11 -10.08 15.35
N ASN A 359 1.18 -9.29 16.43
CA ASN A 359 0.14 -9.18 17.45
C ASN A 359 -0.76 -7.97 17.19
N TYR A 360 -0.61 -7.29 16.04
CA TYR A 360 -1.32 -6.06 15.68
C TYR A 360 -0.98 -4.86 16.57
N GLU A 361 0.16 -4.92 17.28
CA GLU A 361 0.65 -3.79 18.06
C GLU A 361 1.42 -2.82 17.17
N MET A 362 1.12 -1.53 17.35
CA MET A 362 1.81 -0.45 16.64
C MET A 362 3.29 -0.43 17.02
N LYS A 363 4.19 -0.38 16.02
CA LYS A 363 5.64 -0.36 16.27
C LYS A 363 6.12 0.95 16.89
N PRO A 364 7.22 0.94 17.65
CA PRO A 364 7.67 2.07 18.48
C PRO A 364 7.84 3.39 17.72
N PHE A 365 8.41 3.37 16.53
CA PHE A 365 8.65 4.60 15.76
C PHE A 365 7.35 5.38 15.44
N LEU A 366 6.23 4.68 15.20
CA LEU A 366 4.95 5.33 14.96
C LEU A 366 4.39 5.98 16.23
N LYS A 367 4.54 5.32 17.37
CA LYS A 367 4.13 5.88 18.67
C LYS A 367 4.90 7.18 18.96
N GLU A 368 6.20 7.18 18.67
CA GLU A 368 7.05 8.37 18.78
C GLU A 368 6.58 9.49 17.85
N LEU A 369 6.36 9.19 16.56
CA LEU A 369 5.88 10.17 15.57
C LEU A 369 4.53 10.78 15.97
N ILE A 370 3.59 9.97 16.43
CA ILE A 370 2.29 10.44 16.92
C ILE A 370 2.47 11.42 18.09
N ASN A 371 3.33 11.09 19.06
CA ASN A 371 3.58 11.94 20.22
C ASN A 371 4.25 13.26 19.85
N GLU A 372 5.22 13.24 18.93
CA GLU A 372 5.92 14.44 18.45
C GLU A 372 4.96 15.40 17.73
N ASN A 373 4.06 14.87 16.88
CA ASN A 373 3.15 15.70 16.09
C ASN A 373 1.96 16.26 16.94
N LYS A 374 1.50 15.56 17.98
CA LYS A 374 0.50 16.09 18.92
C LYS A 374 1.00 17.30 19.70
N THR A 375 2.29 17.31 20.06
CA THR A 375 2.87 18.38 20.88
C THR A 375 2.97 19.68 20.10
N THR A 376 3.09 19.61 18.78
CA THR A 376 3.20 20.78 17.90
C THR A 376 1.85 21.50 17.70
N GLU A 377 0.73 20.80 17.73
CA GLU A 377 -0.62 21.39 17.62
C GLU A 377 -1.07 22.12 18.90
N ASN A 378 -0.50 21.79 20.05
CA ASN A 378 -0.84 22.39 21.34
C ASN A 378 0.04 23.60 21.73
N GLN A 379 0.95 24.06 20.88
CA GLN A 379 1.67 25.33 21.10
C GLN A 379 0.86 26.47 20.49
N PRO A 380 0.46 27.48 21.29
CA PRO A 380 -0.23 28.67 20.77
C PRO A 380 0.70 29.40 19.80
N LYS A 381 0.18 29.71 18.61
CA LYS A 381 0.84 30.53 17.58
C LYS A 381 1.01 31.95 18.07
#